data_e4466aff95cf1220443dfd1a7749116d
#
_entry.id   e4466aff95cf1220443dfd1a7749116d
#
_cell.length_a   1.000
_cell.length_b   1.000
_cell.length_c   1.000
_cell.angle_alpha   90.00
_cell.angle_beta   90.00
_cell.angle_gamma   90.00
#
_symmetry.space_group_name_H-M   'P 1'
#
loop_
_entity.id
_entity.type
_entity.pdbx_description
1 polymer ?
#
loop_
_entity_poly.entity_id
_entity_poly.type
_entity_poly.pdbx_seq_one_letter_code
_entity_poly.pdbx_strand_id
1 'polypeptide(L)'
;MRAIAVLCMVEVHTAAIIPPEGVTVGDPMAFVAAAFGGMAAPMFVTISGWGMYMSAQRRRAQGFSGSDWVRWIVPRVLLLTACQVIVNLFLNVERGGRFEWQTPGVLTLLAVAAILSPILSRIPFSFRSAILLLACASPVVLGDTSGPELGWFERVGSEGIFEWLERLFVNGTYPIAPWIFYVILGTLVYDLRESPDVREKGIIMGLIATALTILISAIEEVDWALTEGDAVLTFFPASTPFLIVSGTMAVLAMRILEGSEARGGEPAFGDKLTFLEPSGRLSLTIYVSHFAVLGIAAMVLEGEPRLALVPAFLATSIHTIVWIPLAIAHEKYIPGISIEGLLRTIQSGR
;
A
#
# COMPACT_ATOMS: atom_id res chain seq x y z
N MET A 1 8.67 1.63 9.49
CA MET A 1 8.17 1.37 8.14
C MET A 1 6.70 1.80 7.92
N ARG A 2 5.72 1.40 8.73
CA ARG A 2 4.30 1.79 8.51
C ARG A 2 4.09 3.31 8.45
N ALA A 3 4.78 4.07 9.29
CA ALA A 3 4.76 5.54 9.24
C ALA A 3 5.27 6.07 7.89
N ILE A 4 6.41 5.57 7.42
CA ILE A 4 6.97 5.98 6.13
C ILE A 4 6.01 5.63 5.00
N ALA A 5 5.45 4.42 4.98
CA ALA A 5 4.50 4.02 3.96
C ALA A 5 3.26 4.93 3.90
N VAL A 6 2.67 5.31 5.04
CA VAL A 6 1.50 6.21 5.04
C VAL A 6 1.88 7.63 4.66
N LEU A 7 3.05 8.12 5.03
CA LEU A 7 3.53 9.46 4.62
C LEU A 7 3.80 9.51 3.10
N CYS A 8 4.40 8.46 2.52
CA CYS A 8 4.53 8.35 1.07
C CYS A 8 3.16 8.26 0.37
N MET A 9 2.14 7.65 1.01
CA MET A 9 0.78 7.68 0.47
C MET A 9 0.18 9.09 0.48
N VAL A 10 0.39 9.86 1.54
CA VAL A 10 -0.05 11.28 1.57
C VAL A 10 0.64 12.07 0.48
N GLU A 11 1.94 11.86 0.31
CA GLU A 11 2.74 12.53 -0.73
C GLU A 11 2.19 12.25 -2.12
N VAL A 12 2.10 10.99 -2.53
CA VAL A 12 1.66 10.62 -3.89
C VAL A 12 0.23 11.01 -4.19
N HIS A 13 -0.68 10.88 -3.22
CA HIS A 13 -2.07 11.30 -3.42
C HIS A 13 -2.18 12.83 -3.53
N THR A 14 -1.38 13.58 -2.77
CA THR A 14 -1.35 15.03 -2.88
C THR A 14 -0.79 15.47 -4.23
N ALA A 15 0.33 14.88 -4.66
CA ALA A 15 0.92 15.15 -5.97
C ALA A 15 -0.02 14.77 -7.14
N ALA A 16 -0.84 13.72 -6.96
CA ALA A 16 -1.83 13.32 -7.97
C ALA A 16 -3.06 14.24 -8.04
N ILE A 17 -3.45 14.86 -6.94
CA ILE A 17 -4.60 15.78 -6.87
C ILE A 17 -4.17 17.23 -7.15
N ILE A 18 -2.95 17.60 -6.79
CA ILE A 18 -2.38 18.94 -6.99
C ILE A 18 -1.10 18.81 -7.85
N PRO A 19 -1.22 18.36 -9.11
CA PRO A 19 -0.05 18.18 -9.97
C PRO A 19 0.56 19.54 -10.34
N PRO A 20 1.89 19.64 -10.44
CA PRO A 20 2.55 20.86 -10.88
C PRO A 20 2.24 21.15 -12.35
N GLU A 21 2.06 22.43 -12.66
CA GLU A 21 1.89 22.90 -14.04
C GLU A 21 3.19 22.73 -14.83
N GLY A 22 3.10 22.25 -16.07
CA GLY A 22 4.25 22.13 -16.99
C GLY A 22 5.19 20.95 -16.69
N VAL A 23 4.95 20.16 -15.65
CA VAL A 23 5.73 18.93 -15.39
C VAL A 23 5.06 17.76 -16.09
N THR A 24 5.84 17.03 -16.87
CA THR A 24 5.40 15.83 -17.58
C THR A 24 5.99 14.57 -16.95
N VAL A 25 5.48 13.40 -17.34
CA VAL A 25 5.91 12.10 -16.81
C VAL A 25 7.41 11.84 -17.01
N GLY A 26 8.04 12.41 -18.05
CA GLY A 26 9.47 12.26 -18.32
C GLY A 26 10.40 13.19 -17.51
N ASP A 27 9.84 14.11 -16.72
CA ASP A 27 10.66 15.02 -15.93
C ASP A 27 11.35 14.34 -14.76
N PRO A 28 12.65 14.59 -14.48
CA PRO A 28 13.37 13.97 -13.36
C PRO A 28 12.70 14.18 -12.00
N MET A 29 12.05 15.31 -11.78
CA MET A 29 11.33 15.61 -10.53
C MET A 29 10.05 14.77 -10.40
N ALA A 30 9.30 14.59 -11.50
CA ALA A 30 8.15 13.69 -11.54
C ALA A 30 8.58 12.24 -11.28
N PHE A 31 9.72 11.82 -11.85
CA PHE A 31 10.29 10.49 -11.62
C PHE A 31 10.64 10.26 -10.14
N VAL A 32 11.28 11.21 -9.47
CA VAL A 32 11.60 11.09 -8.04
C VAL A 32 10.33 10.98 -7.18
N ALA A 33 9.33 11.83 -7.41
CA ALA A 33 8.05 11.78 -6.71
C ALA A 33 7.32 10.44 -6.98
N ALA A 34 7.31 9.99 -8.24
CA ALA A 34 6.71 8.70 -8.61
C ALA A 34 7.45 7.50 -7.99
N ALA A 35 8.77 7.57 -7.81
CA ALA A 35 9.53 6.52 -7.16
C ALA A 35 9.16 6.37 -5.68
N PHE A 36 9.02 7.47 -4.93
CA PHE A 36 8.53 7.45 -3.56
C PHE A 36 7.06 7.02 -3.49
N GLY A 37 6.21 7.60 -4.35
CA GLY A 37 4.79 7.28 -4.41
C GLY A 37 4.52 5.85 -4.85
N GLY A 38 5.24 5.35 -5.87
CA GLY A 38 5.14 3.98 -6.35
C GLY A 38 5.48 2.93 -5.29
N MET A 39 6.30 3.29 -4.29
CA MET A 39 6.64 2.42 -3.16
C MET A 39 5.64 2.45 -2.01
N ALA A 40 4.77 3.45 -1.94
CA ALA A 40 3.84 3.66 -0.83
C ALA A 40 2.92 2.44 -0.61
N ALA A 41 2.19 2.02 -1.65
CA ALA A 41 1.27 0.90 -1.58
C ALA A 41 1.99 -0.46 -1.40
N PRO A 42 3.07 -0.81 -2.14
CA PRO A 42 3.88 -2.00 -1.88
C PRO A 42 4.34 -2.12 -0.43
N MET A 43 4.91 -1.05 0.15
CA MET A 43 5.33 -1.04 1.55
C MET A 43 4.15 -1.19 2.51
N PHE A 44 3.04 -0.48 2.26
CA PHE A 44 1.88 -0.50 3.15
C PHE A 44 1.19 -1.86 3.16
N VAL A 45 1.01 -2.49 1.99
CA VAL A 45 0.38 -3.81 1.89
C VAL A 45 1.29 -4.89 2.46
N THR A 46 2.62 -4.83 2.20
CA THR A 46 3.58 -5.79 2.76
C THR A 46 3.63 -5.74 4.28
N ILE A 47 3.75 -4.56 4.90
CA ILE A 47 3.76 -4.44 6.37
C ILE A 47 2.40 -4.77 7.00
N SER A 48 1.31 -4.57 6.27
CA SER A 48 -0.03 -4.97 6.70
C SER A 48 -0.18 -6.48 6.68
N GLY A 49 0.29 -7.16 5.62
CA GLY A 49 0.36 -8.62 5.51
C GLY A 49 1.19 -9.23 6.65
N TRP A 50 2.38 -8.67 6.91
CA TRP A 50 3.23 -9.05 8.03
C TRP A 50 2.50 -8.93 9.38
N GLY A 51 1.86 -7.79 9.65
CA GLY A 51 1.15 -7.54 10.91
C GLY A 51 -0.09 -8.41 11.10
N MET A 52 -0.86 -8.65 10.03
CA MET A 52 -2.02 -9.55 10.05
C MET A 52 -1.61 -10.99 10.30
N TYR A 53 -0.56 -11.47 9.62
CA TYR A 53 -0.03 -12.82 9.80
C TYR A 53 0.51 -13.02 11.21
N MET A 54 1.32 -12.12 11.74
CA MET A 54 1.79 -12.14 13.13
C MET A 54 0.61 -12.23 14.11
N SER A 55 -0.42 -11.41 13.90
CA SER A 55 -1.62 -11.42 14.75
C SER A 55 -2.39 -12.73 14.64
N ALA A 56 -2.48 -13.32 13.44
CA ALA A 56 -3.14 -14.60 13.21
C ALA A 56 -2.35 -15.75 13.87
N GLN A 57 -1.02 -15.78 13.76
CA GLN A 57 -0.18 -16.78 14.41
C GLN A 57 -0.33 -16.76 15.95
N ARG A 58 -0.35 -15.58 16.57
CA ARG A 58 -0.57 -15.44 18.01
C ARG A 58 -1.94 -16.01 18.43
N ARG A 59 -3.00 -15.73 17.68
CA ARG A 59 -4.36 -16.23 17.96
C ARG A 59 -4.47 -17.73 17.73
N ARG A 60 -3.84 -18.24 16.70
CA ARG A 60 -3.75 -19.69 16.46
C ARG A 60 -3.08 -20.41 17.64
N ALA A 61 -1.98 -19.84 18.15
CA ALA A 61 -1.28 -20.39 19.32
C ALA A 61 -2.15 -20.32 20.60
N GLN A 62 -3.09 -19.37 20.69
CA GLN A 62 -4.07 -19.26 21.76
C GLN A 62 -5.28 -20.20 21.59
N GLY A 63 -5.32 -21.01 20.53
CA GLY A 63 -6.39 -21.98 20.29
C GLY A 63 -7.73 -21.37 19.84
N PHE A 64 -7.71 -20.27 19.09
CA PHE A 64 -8.94 -19.62 18.60
C PHE A 64 -9.86 -20.61 17.90
N SER A 65 -11.12 -20.64 18.35
CA SER A 65 -12.25 -21.35 17.73
C SER A 65 -12.74 -20.61 16.46
N GLY A 66 -13.63 -21.25 15.69
CA GLY A 66 -14.25 -20.60 14.54
C GLY A 66 -15.00 -19.32 14.90
N SER A 67 -15.70 -19.30 16.04
CA SER A 67 -16.42 -18.11 16.52
C SER A 67 -15.48 -16.97 16.93
N ASP A 68 -14.30 -17.29 17.50
CA ASP A 68 -13.31 -16.28 17.88
C ASP A 68 -12.69 -15.64 16.64
N TRP A 69 -12.44 -16.44 15.58
CA TRP A 69 -12.00 -15.90 14.31
C TRP A 69 -13.02 -14.95 13.69
N VAL A 70 -14.30 -15.30 13.69
CA VAL A 70 -15.38 -14.43 13.17
C VAL A 70 -15.41 -13.13 13.95
N ARG A 71 -15.41 -13.18 15.31
CA ARG A 71 -15.39 -11.98 16.16
C ARG A 71 -14.18 -11.09 15.91
N TRP A 72 -13.06 -11.65 15.52
CA TRP A 72 -11.85 -10.87 15.21
C TRP A 72 -11.84 -10.30 13.80
N ILE A 73 -12.33 -11.05 12.79
CA ILE A 73 -12.28 -10.66 11.38
C ILE A 73 -13.38 -9.68 11.02
N VAL A 74 -14.62 -9.98 11.40
CA VAL A 74 -15.80 -9.21 10.96
C VAL A 74 -15.70 -7.72 11.26
N PRO A 75 -15.37 -7.27 12.49
CA PRO A 75 -15.22 -5.84 12.75
C PRO A 75 -14.14 -5.18 11.90
N ARG A 76 -13.05 -5.89 11.62
CA ARG A 76 -11.95 -5.39 10.78
C ARG A 76 -12.38 -5.23 9.33
N VAL A 77 -13.05 -6.22 8.78
CA VAL A 77 -13.58 -6.18 7.40
C VAL A 77 -14.58 -5.05 7.25
N LEU A 78 -15.55 -4.95 8.15
CA LEU A 78 -16.55 -3.89 8.12
C LEU A 78 -15.92 -2.49 8.24
N LEU A 79 -14.95 -2.33 9.13
CA LEU A 79 -14.28 -1.04 9.31
C LEU A 79 -13.45 -0.66 8.07
N LEU A 80 -12.68 -1.60 7.51
CA LEU A 80 -11.87 -1.33 6.30
C LEU A 80 -12.77 -1.02 5.09
N THR A 81 -13.87 -1.75 4.92
CA THR A 81 -14.85 -1.47 3.86
C THR A 81 -15.51 -0.10 4.06
N ALA A 82 -15.93 0.22 5.28
CA ALA A 82 -16.49 1.54 5.57
C ALA A 82 -15.47 2.68 5.31
N CYS A 83 -14.22 2.50 5.73
CA CYS A 83 -13.16 3.47 5.45
C CYS A 83 -12.91 3.60 3.93
N GLN A 84 -12.98 2.51 3.16
CA GLN A 84 -12.83 2.59 1.70
C GLN A 84 -13.96 3.42 1.07
N VAL A 85 -15.20 3.16 1.45
CA VAL A 85 -16.35 3.94 0.96
C VAL A 85 -16.21 5.43 1.35
N ILE A 86 -15.81 5.71 2.58
CA ILE A 86 -15.59 7.10 3.05
C ILE A 86 -14.51 7.80 2.20
N VAL A 87 -13.40 7.14 1.94
CA VAL A 87 -12.32 7.68 1.08
C VAL A 87 -12.84 7.96 -0.33
N ASN A 88 -13.58 7.02 -0.91
CA ASN A 88 -14.16 7.17 -2.24
C ASN A 88 -15.15 8.34 -2.29
N LEU A 89 -15.94 8.55 -1.24
CA LEU A 89 -16.88 9.67 -1.16
C LEU A 89 -16.18 11.03 -1.01
N PHE A 90 -15.03 11.08 -0.31
CA PHE A 90 -14.25 12.31 -0.19
C PHE A 90 -13.64 12.75 -1.53
N LEU A 91 -13.17 11.82 -2.33
CA LEU A 91 -12.61 12.07 -3.66
C LEU A 91 -13.49 11.49 -4.77
N ASN A 92 -14.81 11.73 -4.69
CA ASN A 92 -15.75 11.26 -5.70
C ASN A 92 -15.58 12.01 -7.03
N VAL A 93 -15.65 11.28 -8.14
CA VAL A 93 -15.51 11.82 -9.51
C VAL A 93 -16.53 12.91 -9.82
N GLU A 94 -17.74 12.81 -9.28
CA GLU A 94 -18.79 13.83 -9.46
C GLU A 94 -18.46 15.18 -8.82
N ARG A 95 -17.44 15.20 -7.93
CA ARG A 95 -16.96 16.40 -7.22
C ARG A 95 -15.53 16.79 -7.58
N GLY A 96 -15.09 16.41 -8.78
CA GLY A 96 -13.72 16.67 -9.23
C GLY A 96 -12.67 15.74 -8.63
N GLY A 97 -13.09 14.67 -7.93
CA GLY A 97 -12.21 13.64 -7.39
C GLY A 97 -11.85 12.57 -8.41
N ARG A 98 -11.41 11.42 -7.91
CA ARG A 98 -10.84 10.36 -8.74
C ARG A 98 -11.49 8.99 -8.59
N PHE A 99 -12.44 8.80 -7.66
CA PHE A 99 -13.04 7.51 -7.37
C PHE A 99 -14.55 7.54 -7.53
N GLU A 100 -15.13 6.43 -7.92
CA GLU A 100 -16.54 6.19 -7.70
C GLU A 100 -16.76 5.62 -6.29
N TRP A 101 -17.97 5.83 -5.72
CA TRP A 101 -18.24 5.42 -4.33
C TRP A 101 -18.01 3.93 -4.07
N GLN A 102 -18.21 3.06 -5.06
CA GLN A 102 -18.05 1.61 -5.00
C GLN A 102 -16.65 1.12 -5.38
N THR A 103 -15.72 1.98 -5.81
CA THR A 103 -14.38 1.58 -6.27
C THR A 103 -13.68 0.67 -5.25
N PRO A 104 -13.31 -0.58 -5.62
CA PRO A 104 -12.53 -1.43 -4.75
C PRO A 104 -11.07 -0.96 -4.73
N GLY A 105 -10.63 -0.37 -3.60
CA GLY A 105 -9.28 0.14 -3.43
C GLY A 105 -8.44 -0.70 -2.48
N VAL A 106 -7.32 -0.12 -2.03
CA VAL A 106 -6.34 -0.83 -1.18
C VAL A 106 -6.91 -1.32 0.15
N LEU A 107 -7.89 -0.61 0.75
CA LEU A 107 -8.50 -1.07 1.99
C LEU A 107 -9.44 -2.27 1.75
N THR A 108 -10.06 -2.38 0.56
CA THR A 108 -10.81 -3.57 0.16
C THR A 108 -9.88 -4.78 0.01
N LEU A 109 -8.72 -4.61 -0.62
CA LEU A 109 -7.68 -5.64 -0.67
C LEU A 109 -7.26 -6.10 0.75
N LEU A 110 -7.06 -5.15 1.68
CA LEU A 110 -6.71 -5.47 3.07
C LEU A 110 -7.87 -6.15 3.83
N ALA A 111 -9.12 -5.84 3.50
CA ALA A 111 -10.27 -6.56 4.05
C ALA A 111 -10.28 -8.03 3.60
N VAL A 112 -10.02 -8.29 2.32
CA VAL A 112 -9.85 -9.67 1.80
C VAL A 112 -8.65 -10.36 2.46
N ALA A 113 -7.52 -9.68 2.61
CA ALA A 113 -6.36 -10.22 3.33
C ALA A 113 -6.68 -10.58 4.79
N ALA A 114 -7.52 -9.79 5.47
CA ALA A 114 -7.98 -10.10 6.82
C ALA A 114 -8.84 -11.38 6.87
N ILE A 115 -9.71 -11.59 5.88
CA ILE A 115 -10.50 -12.83 5.72
C ILE A 115 -9.57 -14.03 5.51
N LEU A 116 -8.53 -13.87 4.70
CA LEU A 116 -7.59 -14.95 4.37
C LEU A 116 -6.59 -15.25 5.50
N SER A 117 -6.42 -14.35 6.48
CA SER A 117 -5.36 -14.45 7.50
C SER A 117 -5.40 -15.74 8.35
N PRO A 118 -6.57 -16.32 8.77
CA PRO A 118 -6.59 -17.61 9.46
C PRO A 118 -6.11 -18.76 8.59
N ILE A 119 -6.42 -18.74 7.30
CA ILE A 119 -5.99 -19.74 6.33
C ILE A 119 -4.49 -19.64 6.14
N LEU A 120 -3.98 -18.43 5.85
CA LEU A 120 -2.56 -18.16 5.67
C LEU A 120 -1.73 -18.58 6.89
N SER A 121 -2.27 -18.44 8.10
CA SER A 121 -1.59 -18.88 9.33
C SER A 121 -1.41 -20.40 9.43
N ARG A 122 -2.14 -21.18 8.64
CA ARG A 122 -2.09 -22.67 8.62
C ARG A 122 -1.29 -23.21 7.44
N ILE A 123 -1.12 -22.41 6.39
CA ILE A 123 -0.38 -22.82 5.19
C ILE A 123 1.13 -22.79 5.46
N PRO A 124 1.88 -23.85 5.12
CA PRO A 124 3.33 -23.89 5.31
C PRO A 124 4.06 -22.86 4.43
N PHE A 125 5.28 -22.53 4.83
CA PHE A 125 6.13 -21.54 4.14
C PHE A 125 6.26 -21.85 2.64
N SER A 126 6.57 -23.10 2.27
CA SER A 126 6.75 -23.52 0.87
C SER A 126 5.50 -23.28 0.02
N PHE A 127 4.32 -23.54 0.57
CA PHE A 127 3.07 -23.34 -0.16
C PHE A 127 2.75 -21.85 -0.34
N ARG A 128 3.02 -21.02 0.69
CA ARG A 128 2.91 -19.56 0.57
C ARG A 128 3.91 -18.99 -0.44
N SER A 129 5.12 -19.56 -0.52
CA SER A 129 6.10 -19.20 -1.56
C SER A 129 5.58 -19.53 -2.96
N ALA A 130 4.92 -20.68 -3.14
CA ALA A 130 4.28 -21.01 -4.42
C ALA A 130 3.16 -20.02 -4.76
N ILE A 131 2.32 -19.63 -3.78
CA ILE A 131 1.28 -18.60 -4.01
C ILE A 131 1.92 -17.25 -4.38
N LEU A 132 3.05 -16.87 -3.75
CA LEU A 132 3.78 -15.66 -4.10
C LEU A 132 4.22 -15.67 -5.56
N LEU A 133 4.80 -16.79 -6.02
CA LEU A 133 5.24 -16.94 -7.41
C LEU A 133 4.07 -16.90 -8.40
N LEU A 134 2.94 -17.55 -8.07
CA LEU A 134 1.72 -17.48 -8.88
C LEU A 134 1.16 -16.06 -8.96
N ALA A 135 1.13 -15.34 -7.83
CA ALA A 135 0.72 -13.94 -7.81
C ALA A 135 1.68 -13.05 -8.63
N CYS A 136 2.98 -13.31 -8.55
CA CYS A 136 3.99 -12.60 -9.35
C CYS A 136 3.84 -12.87 -10.85
N ALA A 137 3.48 -14.10 -11.24
CA ALA A 137 3.27 -14.48 -12.63
C ALA A 137 1.89 -14.04 -13.17
N SER A 138 0.95 -13.70 -12.30
CA SER A 138 -0.45 -13.43 -12.70
C SER A 138 -0.60 -12.32 -13.74
N PRO A 139 0.18 -11.22 -13.77
CA PRO A 139 0.06 -10.21 -14.83
C PRO A 139 0.33 -10.80 -16.22
N VAL A 140 1.33 -11.67 -16.34
CA VAL A 140 1.68 -12.33 -17.61
C VAL A 140 0.58 -13.33 -18.00
N VAL A 141 0.05 -14.09 -17.04
CA VAL A 141 -1.00 -15.10 -17.29
C VAL A 141 -2.32 -14.46 -17.66
N LEU A 142 -2.67 -13.35 -17.02
CA LEU A 142 -3.91 -12.61 -17.28
C LEU A 142 -3.84 -11.84 -18.62
N GLY A 143 -2.66 -11.40 -19.04
CA GLY A 143 -2.48 -10.67 -20.30
C GLY A 143 -3.47 -9.50 -20.39
N ASP A 144 -4.19 -9.44 -21.51
CA ASP A 144 -5.18 -8.38 -21.81
C ASP A 144 -6.31 -8.29 -20.78
N THR A 145 -6.65 -9.39 -20.09
CA THR A 145 -7.68 -9.35 -19.04
C THR A 145 -7.29 -8.52 -17.82
N SER A 146 -5.99 -8.26 -17.62
CA SER A 146 -5.50 -7.32 -16.60
C SER A 146 -5.84 -5.86 -16.92
N GLY A 147 -6.34 -5.58 -18.12
CA GLY A 147 -6.81 -4.30 -18.59
C GLY A 147 -5.68 -3.29 -18.85
N PRO A 148 -4.62 -3.61 -19.62
CA PRO A 148 -3.55 -2.65 -19.92
C PRO A 148 -4.07 -1.41 -20.63
N GLU A 149 -5.11 -1.57 -21.45
CA GLU A 149 -5.75 -0.49 -22.22
C GLU A 149 -6.77 0.34 -21.40
N LEU A 150 -7.12 -0.11 -20.16
CA LEU A 150 -8.10 0.62 -19.36
C LEU A 150 -7.50 1.91 -18.81
N GLY A 151 -8.14 3.04 -19.11
CA GLY A 151 -7.85 4.31 -18.48
C GLY A 151 -8.29 4.35 -17.01
N TRP A 152 -7.85 5.38 -16.28
CA TRP A 152 -8.14 5.51 -14.86
C TRP A 152 -9.62 5.43 -14.51
N PHE A 153 -10.48 6.16 -15.25
CA PHE A 153 -11.92 6.21 -14.96
C PHE A 153 -12.63 4.88 -15.24
N GLU A 154 -12.15 4.10 -16.19
CA GLU A 154 -12.64 2.76 -16.44
C GLU A 154 -12.24 1.80 -15.32
N ARG A 155 -11.03 1.93 -14.76
CA ARG A 155 -10.56 1.11 -13.62
C ARG A 155 -11.31 1.37 -12.33
N VAL A 156 -11.75 2.59 -12.09
CA VAL A 156 -12.48 2.96 -10.86
C VAL A 156 -13.98 2.76 -11.00
N GLY A 157 -14.53 2.80 -12.22
CA GLY A 157 -15.92 2.58 -12.52
C GLY A 157 -16.31 1.09 -12.56
N SER A 158 -17.58 0.81 -12.31
CA SER A 158 -18.18 -0.51 -12.52
C SER A 158 -19.69 -0.43 -12.69
N GLU A 159 -20.22 -1.14 -13.68
CA GLU A 159 -21.64 -1.30 -13.93
C GLU A 159 -22.13 -2.65 -13.42
N GLY A 160 -22.62 -2.68 -12.18
CA GLY A 160 -23.15 -3.87 -11.55
C GLY A 160 -22.10 -4.76 -10.87
N ILE A 161 -22.60 -5.87 -10.31
CA ILE A 161 -21.79 -6.72 -9.41
C ILE A 161 -20.68 -7.50 -10.13
N PHE A 162 -20.91 -7.91 -11.39
CA PHE A 162 -19.93 -8.74 -12.11
C PHE A 162 -18.69 -7.90 -12.48
N GLU A 163 -18.88 -6.71 -12.98
CA GLU A 163 -17.79 -5.81 -13.30
C GLU A 163 -17.08 -5.34 -12.02
N TRP A 164 -17.84 -5.09 -10.94
CA TRP A 164 -17.24 -4.80 -9.63
C TRP A 164 -16.34 -5.94 -9.14
N LEU A 165 -16.77 -7.20 -9.30
CA LEU A 165 -15.94 -8.36 -8.97
C LEU A 165 -14.69 -8.42 -9.88
N GLU A 166 -14.84 -8.12 -11.16
CA GLU A 166 -13.71 -8.05 -12.09
C GLU A 166 -12.70 -6.99 -11.65
N ARG A 167 -13.15 -5.78 -11.27
CA ARG A 167 -12.30 -4.73 -10.69
C ARG A 167 -11.64 -5.20 -9.39
N LEU A 168 -12.35 -5.92 -8.55
CA LEU A 168 -11.79 -6.44 -7.30
C LEU A 168 -10.74 -7.52 -7.52
N PHE A 169 -10.94 -8.42 -8.48
CA PHE A 169 -10.08 -9.60 -8.62
C PHE A 169 -8.97 -9.43 -9.67
N VAL A 170 -9.19 -8.66 -10.74
CA VAL A 170 -8.37 -8.74 -11.95
C VAL A 170 -7.82 -7.39 -12.43
N ASN A 171 -8.67 -6.37 -12.66
CA ASN A 171 -8.29 -5.19 -13.45
C ASN A 171 -8.64 -3.83 -12.83
N GLY A 172 -9.00 -3.79 -11.56
CA GLY A 172 -9.23 -2.52 -10.83
C GLY A 172 -7.94 -1.83 -10.40
N THR A 173 -8.06 -0.93 -9.42
CA THR A 173 -6.93 -0.14 -8.91
C THR A 173 -5.97 -0.98 -8.06
N TYR A 174 -6.50 -1.87 -7.20
CA TYR A 174 -5.74 -2.78 -6.35
C TYR A 174 -6.34 -4.19 -6.41
N PRO A 175 -6.37 -4.82 -7.60
CA PRO A 175 -7.00 -6.11 -7.76
C PRO A 175 -6.26 -7.19 -6.96
N ILE A 176 -7.00 -8.18 -6.46
CA ILE A 176 -6.41 -9.27 -5.67
C ILE A 176 -5.28 -9.93 -6.44
N ALA A 177 -5.48 -10.23 -7.72
CA ALA A 177 -4.41 -10.60 -8.62
C ALA A 177 -3.96 -9.37 -9.42
N PRO A 178 -2.73 -8.86 -9.24
CA PRO A 178 -1.58 -9.49 -8.55
C PRO A 178 -1.31 -9.01 -7.12
N TRP A 179 -2.03 -8.05 -6.56
CA TRP A 179 -1.67 -7.34 -5.33
C TRP A 179 -1.59 -8.23 -4.07
N ILE A 180 -2.19 -9.43 -4.09
CA ILE A 180 -2.01 -10.41 -3.00
C ILE A 180 -0.54 -10.80 -2.82
N PHE A 181 0.31 -10.60 -3.83
CA PHE A 181 1.75 -10.76 -3.78
C PHE A 181 2.36 -10.10 -2.54
N TYR A 182 2.04 -8.83 -2.29
CA TYR A 182 2.60 -8.09 -1.16
C TYR A 182 2.10 -8.58 0.19
N VAL A 183 0.84 -9.02 0.27
CA VAL A 183 0.31 -9.64 1.49
C VAL A 183 1.08 -10.92 1.81
N ILE A 184 1.25 -11.80 0.82
CA ILE A 184 1.99 -13.06 0.99
C ILE A 184 3.46 -12.79 1.29
N LEU A 185 4.10 -11.83 0.59
CA LEU A 185 5.47 -11.38 0.86
C LEU A 185 5.63 -10.99 2.33
N GLY A 186 4.72 -10.20 2.87
CA GLY A 186 4.71 -9.82 4.29
C GLY A 186 4.68 -11.04 5.23
N THR A 187 3.90 -12.09 4.89
CA THR A 187 3.86 -13.33 5.70
C THR A 187 5.18 -14.10 5.65
N LEU A 188 5.83 -14.14 4.49
CA LEU A 188 7.11 -14.83 4.33
C LEU A 188 8.24 -14.08 5.05
N VAL A 189 8.27 -12.75 4.94
CA VAL A 189 9.24 -11.91 5.67
C VAL A 189 9.09 -12.07 7.18
N TYR A 190 7.87 -12.27 7.68
CA TYR A 190 7.66 -12.58 9.10
C TYR A 190 8.36 -13.85 9.53
N ASP A 191 8.28 -14.93 8.76
CA ASP A 191 8.96 -16.18 9.09
C ASP A 191 10.47 -16.08 8.91
N LEU A 192 10.93 -15.33 7.89
CA LEU A 192 12.36 -15.11 7.60
C LEU A 192 13.08 -14.20 8.61
N ARG A 193 12.37 -13.62 9.60
CA ARG A 193 13.03 -12.86 10.68
C ARG A 193 14.00 -13.70 11.49
N GLU A 194 13.74 -15.02 11.57
CA GLU A 194 14.60 -15.99 12.26
C GLU A 194 15.69 -16.58 11.35
N SER A 195 15.74 -16.18 10.08
CA SER A 195 16.70 -16.64 9.09
C SER A 195 17.25 -15.47 8.26
N PRO A 196 18.04 -14.57 8.87
CA PRO A 196 18.51 -13.35 8.22
C PRO A 196 19.30 -13.61 6.95
N ASP A 197 20.13 -14.66 6.91
CA ASP A 197 20.94 -15.03 5.74
C ASP A 197 20.07 -15.36 4.52
N VAL A 198 18.96 -16.07 4.73
CA VAL A 198 18.01 -16.40 3.64
C VAL A 198 17.34 -15.15 3.12
N ARG A 199 16.95 -14.25 4.04
CA ARG A 199 16.34 -12.96 3.69
C ARG A 199 17.33 -12.09 2.91
N GLU A 200 18.57 -12.00 3.32
CA GLU A 200 19.61 -11.22 2.64
C GLU A 200 19.90 -11.76 1.24
N LYS A 201 19.99 -13.09 1.07
CA LYS A 201 20.09 -13.70 -0.26
C LYS A 201 18.90 -13.36 -1.15
N GLY A 202 17.68 -13.36 -0.60
CA GLY A 202 16.48 -12.95 -1.31
C GLY A 202 16.55 -11.48 -1.77
N ILE A 203 17.02 -10.58 -0.90
CA ILE A 203 17.24 -9.16 -1.25
C ILE A 203 18.27 -9.02 -2.37
N ILE A 204 19.41 -9.72 -2.29
CA ILE A 204 20.46 -9.67 -3.33
C ILE A 204 19.92 -10.15 -4.66
N MET A 205 19.20 -11.26 -4.69
CA MET A 205 18.58 -11.77 -5.93
C MET A 205 17.57 -10.77 -6.50
N GLY A 206 16.77 -10.14 -5.66
CA GLY A 206 15.84 -9.09 -6.08
C GLY A 206 16.55 -7.84 -6.62
N LEU A 207 17.67 -7.43 -6.02
CA LEU A 207 18.49 -6.32 -6.52
C LEU A 207 19.12 -6.64 -7.88
N ILE A 208 19.56 -7.89 -8.08
CA ILE A 208 20.03 -8.35 -9.40
C ILE A 208 18.88 -8.26 -10.42
N ALA A 209 17.69 -8.75 -10.07
CA ALA A 209 16.52 -8.63 -10.94
C ALA A 209 16.18 -7.17 -11.24
N THR A 210 16.29 -6.27 -10.25
CA THR A 210 16.11 -4.82 -10.45
C THR A 210 17.12 -4.26 -11.44
N ALA A 211 18.41 -4.62 -11.33
CA ALA A 211 19.42 -4.20 -12.27
C ALA A 211 19.14 -4.71 -13.70
N LEU A 212 18.62 -5.93 -13.83
CA LEU A 212 18.20 -6.48 -15.13
C LEU A 212 17.03 -5.70 -15.73
N THR A 213 16.06 -5.24 -14.94
CA THR A 213 14.97 -4.41 -15.49
C THR A 213 15.46 -3.07 -16.04
N ILE A 214 16.46 -2.45 -15.39
CA ILE A 214 17.10 -1.22 -15.89
C ILE A 214 17.84 -1.49 -17.21
N LEU A 215 18.55 -2.61 -17.28
CA LEU A 215 19.25 -3.01 -18.49
C LEU A 215 18.27 -3.27 -19.65
N ILE A 216 17.15 -3.94 -19.39
CA ILE A 216 16.11 -4.19 -20.39
C ILE A 216 15.55 -2.86 -20.90
N SER A 217 15.19 -1.92 -20.00
CA SER A 217 14.73 -0.58 -20.38
C SER A 217 15.71 0.13 -21.32
N ALA A 218 17.01 0.04 -21.01
CA ALA A 218 18.04 0.66 -21.82
C ALA A 218 18.25 -0.02 -23.19
N ILE A 219 18.05 -1.34 -23.28
CA ILE A 219 18.21 -2.10 -24.55
C ILE A 219 16.99 -1.92 -25.46
N GLU A 220 15.79 -1.98 -24.87
CA GLU A 220 14.53 -1.87 -25.63
C GLU A 220 14.13 -0.42 -25.91
N GLU A 221 14.88 0.56 -25.36
CA GLU A 221 14.60 2.00 -25.48
C GLU A 221 13.19 2.39 -25.00
N VAL A 222 12.69 1.70 -23.95
CA VAL A 222 11.41 1.98 -23.32
C VAL A 222 11.61 2.60 -21.94
N ASP A 223 10.61 3.35 -21.45
CA ASP A 223 10.65 3.92 -20.10
C ASP A 223 10.84 2.83 -19.05
N TRP A 224 11.67 3.08 -18.03
CA TRP A 224 11.90 2.10 -16.99
C TRP A 224 10.66 1.92 -16.09
N ALA A 225 10.02 3.02 -15.70
CA ALA A 225 8.86 2.97 -14.78
C ALA A 225 7.85 4.08 -15.09
N LEU A 226 6.60 3.70 -15.25
CA LEU A 226 5.46 4.60 -15.42
C LEU A 226 4.30 4.16 -14.51
N THR A 227 3.38 5.10 -14.23
CA THR A 227 2.14 4.78 -13.53
C THR A 227 1.23 3.90 -14.40
N GLU A 228 1.15 4.21 -15.69
CA GLU A 228 0.42 3.47 -16.73
C GLU A 228 1.12 3.69 -18.08
N GLY A 229 0.84 2.85 -19.06
CA GLY A 229 1.42 2.94 -20.39
C GLY A 229 2.56 1.95 -20.62
N ASP A 230 3.35 2.19 -21.69
CA ASP A 230 4.39 1.28 -22.14
C ASP A 230 5.70 1.52 -21.37
N ALA A 231 5.96 0.68 -20.39
CA ALA A 231 7.16 0.71 -19.57
C ALA A 231 7.52 -0.68 -19.05
N VAL A 232 8.77 -0.87 -18.64
CA VAL A 232 9.21 -2.13 -17.99
C VAL A 232 8.46 -2.36 -16.67
N LEU A 233 8.34 -1.30 -15.87
CA LEU A 233 7.58 -1.30 -14.62
C LEU A 233 6.33 -0.46 -14.79
N THR A 234 5.15 -1.07 -14.72
CA THR A 234 3.87 -0.35 -14.68
C THR A 234 3.17 -0.60 -13.37
N PHE A 235 2.50 0.44 -12.85
CA PHE A 235 1.72 0.35 -11.61
C PHE A 235 0.25 -0.04 -11.91
N PHE A 236 -0.34 0.47 -13.00
CA PHE A 236 -1.70 0.19 -13.47
C PHE A 236 -1.71 -0.29 -14.94
N PRO A 237 -1.90 -1.61 -15.16
CA PRO A 237 -1.88 -2.73 -14.21
C PRO A 237 -0.47 -2.99 -13.65
N ALA A 238 -0.40 -3.52 -12.44
CA ALA A 238 0.89 -3.84 -11.84
C ALA A 238 1.59 -4.97 -12.61
N SER A 239 2.72 -4.66 -13.26
CA SER A 239 3.48 -5.63 -14.06
C SER A 239 4.32 -6.57 -13.19
N THR A 240 4.68 -7.76 -13.71
CA THR A 240 5.57 -8.69 -13.01
C THR A 240 6.91 -8.05 -12.62
N PRO A 241 7.62 -7.29 -13.49
CA PRO A 241 8.81 -6.56 -13.08
C PRO A 241 8.55 -5.55 -11.94
N PHE A 242 7.43 -4.84 -11.97
CA PHE A 242 7.05 -3.93 -10.89
C PHE A 242 6.90 -4.67 -9.55
N LEU A 243 6.24 -5.83 -9.52
CA LEU A 243 6.07 -6.62 -8.30
C LEU A 243 7.43 -7.06 -7.73
N ILE A 244 8.34 -7.54 -8.58
CA ILE A 244 9.67 -7.99 -8.16
C ILE A 244 10.48 -6.82 -7.61
N VAL A 245 10.58 -5.72 -8.35
CA VAL A 245 11.38 -4.55 -7.96
C VAL A 245 10.84 -3.92 -6.68
N SER A 246 9.56 -3.58 -6.65
CA SER A 246 8.96 -2.91 -5.50
C SER A 246 8.83 -3.83 -4.28
N GLY A 247 8.59 -5.13 -4.48
CA GLY A 247 8.64 -6.12 -3.41
C GLY A 247 10.03 -6.24 -2.80
N THR A 248 11.08 -6.26 -3.63
CA THR A 248 12.48 -6.25 -3.17
C THR A 248 12.77 -5.00 -2.36
N MET A 249 12.38 -3.82 -2.87
CA MET A 249 12.59 -2.55 -2.18
C MET A 249 11.79 -2.48 -0.86
N ALA A 250 10.59 -3.06 -0.81
CA ALA A 250 9.81 -3.14 0.42
C ALA A 250 10.52 -4.01 1.49
N VAL A 251 11.07 -5.15 1.11
CA VAL A 251 11.84 -6.02 2.03
C VAL A 251 13.14 -5.34 2.46
N LEU A 252 13.85 -4.68 1.54
CA LEU A 252 15.05 -3.90 1.84
C LEU A 252 14.74 -2.75 2.81
N ALA A 253 13.66 -2.02 2.58
CA ALA A 253 13.20 -0.98 3.50
C ALA A 253 12.89 -1.54 4.89
N MET A 254 12.22 -2.70 4.98
CA MET A 254 12.01 -3.38 6.26
C MET A 254 13.33 -3.69 6.95
N ARG A 255 14.32 -4.19 6.21
CA ARG A 255 15.66 -4.53 6.75
C ARG A 255 16.44 -3.29 7.24
N ILE A 256 16.38 -2.19 6.49
CA ILE A 256 17.05 -0.93 6.86
C ILE A 256 16.40 -0.30 8.10
N LEU A 257 15.08 -0.38 8.20
CA LEU A 257 14.27 0.22 9.24
C LEU A 257 14.11 -0.68 10.49
N GLU A 258 14.75 -1.85 10.54
CA GLU A 258 14.83 -2.65 11.75
C GLU A 258 15.59 -1.88 12.84
N GLY A 259 15.05 -1.91 14.07
CA GLY A 259 15.72 -1.35 15.24
C GLY A 259 16.82 -2.28 15.76
N SER A 260 17.61 -1.77 16.69
CA SER A 260 18.72 -2.49 17.35
C SER A 260 18.29 -3.79 18.03
N GLU A 261 17.08 -3.82 18.61
CA GLU A 261 16.52 -5.03 19.23
C GLU A 261 16.43 -6.20 18.25
N ALA A 262 15.97 -5.93 17.01
CA ALA A 262 15.89 -6.95 15.95
C ALA A 262 17.25 -7.36 15.38
N ARG A 263 18.32 -6.59 15.68
CA ARG A 263 19.70 -6.82 15.25
C ARG A 263 20.61 -7.34 16.35
N GLY A 264 20.05 -7.89 17.42
CA GLY A 264 20.83 -8.44 18.52
C GLY A 264 21.55 -7.39 19.39
N GLY A 265 21.05 -6.15 19.40
CA GLY A 265 21.60 -5.04 20.20
C GLY A 265 22.59 -4.12 19.46
N GLU A 266 22.88 -4.39 18.18
CA GLU A 266 23.72 -3.50 17.38
C GLU A 266 22.98 -2.20 17.04
N PRO A 267 23.64 -1.02 17.07
CA PRO A 267 23.03 0.24 16.69
C PRO A 267 22.41 0.20 15.31
N ALA A 268 21.17 0.65 15.21
CA ALA A 268 20.41 0.55 13.95
C ALA A 268 19.86 1.92 13.53
N PHE A 269 19.71 2.09 12.20
CA PHE A 269 19.12 3.30 11.63
C PHE A 269 17.67 3.49 12.09
N GLY A 270 16.92 2.38 12.24
CA GLY A 270 15.53 2.40 12.67
C GLY A 270 15.31 3.09 14.03
N ASP A 271 16.28 3.00 14.95
CA ASP A 271 16.19 3.64 16.27
C ASP A 271 16.16 5.16 16.20
N LYS A 272 16.76 5.75 15.15
CA LYS A 272 16.74 7.21 14.92
C LYS A 272 15.38 7.72 14.44
N LEU A 273 14.49 6.82 14.01
CA LEU A 273 13.18 7.14 13.43
C LEU A 273 12.01 6.86 14.39
N THR A 274 12.29 6.64 15.68
CA THR A 274 11.25 6.37 16.69
C THR A 274 10.23 7.50 16.83
N PHE A 275 10.62 8.74 16.52
CA PHE A 275 9.70 9.90 16.48
C PHE A 275 8.57 9.76 15.45
N LEU A 276 8.70 8.87 14.46
CA LEU A 276 7.67 8.55 13.48
C LEU A 276 6.68 7.50 13.97
N GLU A 277 6.94 6.80 15.07
CA GLU A 277 6.06 5.72 15.54
C GLU A 277 4.61 6.16 15.78
N PRO A 278 4.31 7.35 16.32
CA PRO A 278 2.94 7.83 16.45
C PRO A 278 2.18 7.81 15.11
N SER A 279 2.80 8.28 14.02
CA SER A 279 2.21 8.25 12.67
C SER A 279 1.98 6.81 12.18
N GLY A 280 2.86 5.88 12.53
CA GLY A 280 2.69 4.46 12.21
C GLY A 280 1.54 3.79 12.97
N ARG A 281 1.30 4.21 14.23
CA ARG A 281 0.17 3.74 15.05
C ARG A 281 -1.18 4.29 14.60
N LEU A 282 -1.20 5.46 13.96
CA LEU A 282 -2.37 6.15 13.42
C LEU A 282 -2.50 6.02 11.90
N SER A 283 -1.88 5.02 11.30
CA SER A 283 -1.76 4.92 9.84
C SER A 283 -3.10 4.88 9.09
N LEU A 284 -4.12 4.21 9.63
CA LEU A 284 -5.46 4.17 9.03
C LEU A 284 -6.20 5.51 9.25
N THR A 285 -6.06 6.10 10.43
CA THR A 285 -6.62 7.43 10.73
C THR A 285 -6.02 8.48 9.80
N ILE A 286 -4.69 8.52 9.64
CA ILE A 286 -4.01 9.42 8.70
C ILE A 286 -4.48 9.13 7.27
N TYR A 287 -4.56 7.83 6.89
CA TYR A 287 -5.01 7.43 5.56
C TYR A 287 -6.40 7.98 5.21
N VAL A 288 -7.37 7.88 6.11
CA VAL A 288 -8.72 8.41 5.85
C VAL A 288 -8.74 9.94 5.91
N SER A 289 -8.05 10.52 6.88
CA SER A 289 -8.10 11.98 7.12
C SER A 289 -7.40 12.77 6.01
N HIS A 290 -6.29 12.30 5.44
CA HIS A 290 -5.65 13.02 4.34
C HIS A 290 -6.52 13.05 3.07
N PHE A 291 -7.31 12.00 2.81
CA PHE A 291 -8.30 12.03 1.73
C PHE A 291 -9.42 13.03 1.97
N ALA A 292 -9.82 13.25 3.23
CA ALA A 292 -10.77 14.31 3.55
C ALA A 292 -10.19 15.71 3.22
N VAL A 293 -8.92 15.94 3.55
CA VAL A 293 -8.21 17.19 3.20
C VAL A 293 -8.13 17.36 1.69
N LEU A 294 -7.75 16.29 0.97
CA LEU A 294 -7.65 16.32 -0.49
C LEU A 294 -9.02 16.50 -1.17
N GLY A 295 -10.09 15.92 -0.61
CA GLY A 295 -11.46 16.13 -1.10
C GLY A 295 -11.90 17.60 -0.97
N ILE A 296 -11.58 18.25 0.15
CA ILE A 296 -11.81 19.68 0.32
C ILE A 296 -10.98 20.49 -0.69
N ALA A 297 -9.70 20.15 -0.86
CA ALA A 297 -8.83 20.81 -1.83
C ALA A 297 -9.37 20.68 -3.26
N ALA A 298 -9.79 19.48 -3.67
CA ALA A 298 -10.36 19.23 -5.00
C ALA A 298 -11.64 20.06 -5.24
N MET A 299 -12.51 20.17 -4.23
CA MET A 299 -13.73 21.00 -4.32
C MET A 299 -13.43 22.51 -4.42
N VAL A 300 -12.45 23.00 -3.64
CA VAL A 300 -12.07 24.42 -3.63
C VAL A 300 -11.38 24.82 -4.94
N LEU A 301 -10.62 23.90 -5.53
CA LEU A 301 -9.86 24.14 -6.75
C LEU A 301 -10.65 23.77 -8.03
N GLU A 302 -11.94 23.45 -7.89
CA GLU A 302 -12.89 23.16 -8.99
C GLU A 302 -12.40 22.11 -10.00
N GLY A 303 -11.60 21.13 -9.52
CA GLY A 303 -11.11 20.02 -10.34
C GLY A 303 -9.92 20.36 -11.25
N GLU A 304 -9.42 21.59 -11.27
CA GLU A 304 -8.21 22.00 -12.00
C GLU A 304 -7.12 22.56 -11.05
N PRO A 305 -6.60 21.76 -10.14
CA PRO A 305 -5.63 22.23 -9.16
C PRO A 305 -4.20 22.18 -9.70
N ARG A 306 -3.93 22.75 -10.86
CA ARG A 306 -2.57 22.88 -11.35
C ARG A 306 -1.94 24.13 -10.75
N LEU A 307 -0.99 23.92 -9.87
CA LEU A 307 -0.17 24.98 -9.29
C LEU A 307 1.17 25.04 -10.00
N ALA A 308 1.80 26.21 -10.04
CA ALA A 308 3.19 26.31 -10.43
C ALA A 308 4.05 25.36 -9.57
N LEU A 309 5.19 24.90 -10.11
CA LEU A 309 6.02 23.84 -9.51
C LEU A 309 6.33 24.05 -8.03
N VAL A 310 6.75 25.26 -7.65
CA VAL A 310 7.13 25.55 -6.25
C VAL A 310 5.93 25.50 -5.30
N PRO A 311 4.78 26.16 -5.58
CA PRO A 311 3.58 25.99 -4.76
C PRO A 311 3.08 24.53 -4.66
N ALA A 312 3.10 23.77 -5.74
CA ALA A 312 2.71 22.36 -5.74
C ALA A 312 3.63 21.50 -4.84
N PHE A 313 4.94 21.70 -4.98
CA PHE A 313 5.94 21.03 -4.15
C PHE A 313 5.78 21.39 -2.66
N LEU A 314 5.58 22.67 -2.34
CA LEU A 314 5.36 23.10 -0.96
C LEU A 314 4.06 22.54 -0.38
N ALA A 315 2.96 22.56 -1.13
CA ALA A 315 1.69 21.99 -0.70
C ALA A 315 1.83 20.48 -0.39
N THR A 316 2.47 19.74 -1.28
CA THR A 316 2.74 18.31 -1.09
C THR A 316 3.62 18.06 0.13
N SER A 317 4.73 18.80 0.26
CA SER A 317 5.67 18.64 1.37
C SER A 317 5.02 19.00 2.72
N ILE A 318 4.30 20.10 2.80
CA ILE A 318 3.63 20.54 4.03
C ILE A 318 2.54 19.54 4.41
N HIS A 319 1.68 19.13 3.44
CA HIS A 319 0.62 18.17 3.70
C HIS A 319 1.18 16.82 4.18
N THR A 320 2.32 16.39 3.64
CA THR A 320 2.97 15.15 4.07
C THR A 320 3.57 15.27 5.47
N ILE A 321 4.33 16.33 5.74
CA ILE A 321 5.10 16.47 6.98
C ILE A 321 4.20 16.80 8.17
N VAL A 322 3.11 17.54 7.99
CA VAL A 322 2.22 17.98 9.07
C VAL A 322 1.61 16.81 9.86
N TRP A 323 1.46 15.65 9.25
CA TRP A 323 0.94 14.45 9.93
C TRP A 323 1.86 13.93 11.03
N ILE A 324 3.17 14.26 11.00
CA ILE A 324 4.12 13.85 12.05
C ILE A 324 3.81 14.56 13.37
N PRO A 325 3.86 15.91 13.46
CA PRO A 325 3.52 16.61 14.70
C PRO A 325 2.06 16.40 15.12
N LEU A 326 1.12 16.26 14.17
CA LEU A 326 -0.28 15.95 14.48
C LEU A 326 -0.42 14.58 15.15
N ALA A 327 0.28 13.55 14.67
CA ALA A 327 0.24 12.23 15.30
C ALA A 327 0.87 12.24 16.70
N ILE A 328 1.98 12.97 16.89
CA ILE A 328 2.61 13.15 18.21
C ILE A 328 1.64 13.87 19.17
N ALA A 329 1.01 14.95 18.71
CA ALA A 329 0.03 15.69 19.50
C ALA A 329 -1.19 14.83 19.84
N HIS A 330 -1.71 14.08 18.87
CA HIS A 330 -2.82 13.15 19.08
C HIS A 330 -2.50 12.14 20.18
N GLU A 331 -1.34 11.50 20.10
CA GLU A 331 -0.93 10.51 21.11
C GLU A 331 -0.81 11.11 22.52
N LYS A 332 -0.37 12.38 22.60
CA LYS A 332 -0.22 13.10 23.85
C LYS A 332 -1.54 13.56 24.47
N TYR A 333 -2.48 14.06 23.66
CA TYR A 333 -3.67 14.76 24.15
C TYR A 333 -4.96 13.99 24.00
N ILE A 334 -5.12 13.11 22.99
CA ILE A 334 -6.36 12.40 22.68
C ILE A 334 -6.12 10.94 22.25
N PRO A 335 -5.33 10.14 22.98
CA PRO A 335 -4.83 8.83 22.52
C PRO A 335 -5.92 7.78 22.25
N GLY A 336 -7.15 8.00 22.71
CA GLY A 336 -8.27 7.07 22.52
C GLY A 336 -9.10 7.31 21.26
N ILE A 337 -8.99 8.46 20.63
CA ILE A 337 -9.87 8.88 19.52
C ILE A 337 -9.16 8.63 18.18
N SER A 338 -9.23 7.39 17.67
CA SER A 338 -8.70 7.03 16.36
C SER A 338 -9.49 5.86 15.76
N ILE A 339 -9.39 5.67 14.45
CA ILE A 339 -10.00 4.53 13.76
C ILE A 339 -9.41 3.21 14.29
N GLU A 340 -8.12 3.18 14.55
CA GLU A 340 -7.44 2.03 15.18
C GLU A 340 -7.91 1.81 16.62
N GLY A 341 -8.18 2.89 17.35
CA GLY A 341 -8.77 2.85 18.70
C GLY A 341 -10.16 2.24 18.68
N LEU A 342 -11.02 2.69 17.77
CA LEU A 342 -12.36 2.15 17.55
C LEU A 342 -12.30 0.64 17.27
N LEU A 343 -11.42 0.19 16.35
CA LEU A 343 -11.28 -1.23 16.06
C LEU A 343 -10.89 -2.04 17.29
N ARG A 344 -9.94 -1.53 18.09
CA ARG A 344 -9.52 -2.20 19.34
C ARG A 344 -10.67 -2.32 20.34
N THR A 345 -11.45 -1.25 20.51
CA THR A 345 -12.63 -1.23 21.40
C THR A 345 -13.67 -2.26 20.96
N ILE A 346 -14.03 -2.30 19.68
CA ILE A 346 -14.99 -3.27 19.14
C ILE A 346 -14.48 -4.72 19.31
N GLN A 347 -13.19 -4.96 19.07
CA GLN A 347 -12.61 -6.31 19.19
C GLN A 347 -12.41 -6.77 20.64
N SER A 348 -12.28 -5.85 21.59
CA SER A 348 -12.15 -6.18 23.02
C SER A 348 -13.48 -6.42 23.72
N GLY A 349 -14.61 -6.13 23.06
CA GLY A 349 -15.95 -6.27 23.65
C GLY A 349 -16.24 -5.27 24.77
N ARG A 350 -15.51 -4.15 24.83
CA ARG A 350 -15.69 -3.06 25.80
C ARG A 350 -16.30 -1.84 25.15
#